data_e26e51eca4a52923e999dae709286977
#
_entry.id   e26e51eca4a52923e999dae709286977
#
_cell.length_a   1.000
_cell.length_b   1.000
_cell.length_c   1.000
_cell.angle_alpha   90.00
_cell.angle_beta   90.00
_cell.angle_gamma   90.00
#
_symmetry.space_group_name_H-M   'P 1'
#
loop_
_entity.id
_entity.type
_entity.pdbx_description
1 polymer ?
#
loop_
_entity_poly.entity_id
_entity_poly.type
_entity_poly.pdbx_seq_one_letter_code
_entity_poly.pdbx_strand_id
1 'polypeptide(L)'
;MKTERAYKYRFYPTPEQEILLARTFGCVRFVWNTVLRYRTDAFYQRQEKIGYNDTSAFLTQLKKQPDTAFLAEVSSVPLQQCLRHQQSAFKHFFAKRARYPRFKSKKQRQSATFASSAFAYRNGQITLAKCQEPLSIRWSRVLPSAPSTVTVSQDRAGRYFISCLCK
;
A
#
# COMPACT_ATOMS: atom_id res chain seq x y z
N MET A 1 23.25 -2.17 16.38
CA MET A 1 21.82 -2.47 16.19
C MET A 1 21.20 -1.46 15.22
N LYS A 2 20.65 -1.94 14.14
CA LYS A 2 19.97 -1.06 13.18
C LYS A 2 18.55 -0.82 13.69
N THR A 3 18.25 0.46 13.97
CA THR A 3 16.88 0.87 14.36
C THR A 3 16.19 1.50 13.17
N GLU A 4 14.96 1.09 12.91
CA GLU A 4 14.11 1.71 11.91
C GLU A 4 13.13 2.64 12.60
N ARG A 5 12.95 3.84 12.06
CA ARG A 5 11.97 4.80 12.56
C ARG A 5 11.14 5.35 11.41
N ALA A 6 9.86 5.53 11.68
CA ALA A 6 8.93 6.14 10.75
C ALA A 6 8.75 7.61 11.12
N TYR A 7 8.83 8.48 10.12
CA TYR A 7 8.65 9.93 10.27
C TYR A 7 7.45 10.34 9.43
N LYS A 8 6.41 10.86 10.08
CA LYS A 8 5.14 11.20 9.45
C LYS A 8 5.07 12.70 9.20
N TYR A 9 4.68 13.07 7.96
CA TYR A 9 4.57 14.46 7.51
C TYR A 9 3.23 14.67 6.83
N ARG A 10 2.74 15.90 6.89
CA ARG A 10 1.62 16.36 6.08
C ARG A 10 2.11 16.64 4.67
N PHE A 11 1.31 16.33 3.65
CA PHE A 11 1.62 16.78 2.30
C PHE A 11 0.35 17.24 1.58
N TYR A 12 0.54 18.01 0.52
CA TYR A 12 -0.54 18.65 -0.23
C TYR A 12 -0.41 18.26 -1.69
N PRO A 13 -1.19 17.29 -2.17
CA PRO A 13 -1.10 16.83 -3.55
C PRO A 13 -1.67 17.85 -4.54
N THR A 14 -1.10 17.87 -5.74
CA THR A 14 -1.70 18.59 -6.86
C THR A 14 -2.98 17.86 -7.29
N PRO A 15 -3.88 18.53 -8.08
CA PRO A 15 -5.07 17.84 -8.59
C PRO A 15 -4.75 16.55 -9.36
N GLU A 16 -3.67 16.52 -10.14
CA GLU A 16 -3.23 15.33 -10.87
C GLU A 16 -2.79 14.23 -9.90
N GLN A 17 -2.05 14.60 -8.87
CA GLN A 17 -1.62 13.65 -7.84
C GLN A 17 -2.82 13.10 -7.05
N GLU A 18 -3.82 13.93 -6.77
CA GLU A 18 -5.05 13.48 -6.09
C GLU A 18 -5.76 12.41 -6.88
N ILE A 19 -5.84 12.57 -8.21
CA ILE A 19 -6.47 11.58 -9.09
C ILE A 19 -5.70 10.25 -9.03
N LEU A 20 -4.37 10.31 -9.16
CA LEU A 20 -3.55 9.11 -9.11
C LEU A 20 -3.63 8.42 -7.74
N LEU A 21 -3.59 9.21 -6.66
CA LEU A 21 -3.70 8.66 -5.32
C LEU A 21 -5.06 8.00 -5.08
N ALA A 22 -6.14 8.63 -5.55
CA ALA A 22 -7.48 8.05 -5.43
C ALA A 22 -7.56 6.70 -6.15
N ARG A 23 -7.00 6.61 -7.35
CA ARG A 23 -6.92 5.35 -8.11
C ARG A 23 -6.08 4.31 -7.40
N THR A 24 -4.93 4.72 -6.88
CA THR A 24 -4.02 3.83 -6.15
C THR A 24 -4.68 3.29 -4.90
N PHE A 25 -5.30 4.15 -4.09
CA PHE A 25 -6.01 3.72 -2.89
C PHE A 25 -7.16 2.77 -3.23
N GLY A 26 -7.91 3.07 -4.28
CA GLY A 26 -8.99 2.20 -4.73
C GLY A 26 -8.49 0.83 -5.16
N CYS A 27 -7.38 0.78 -5.91
CA CYS A 27 -6.77 -0.48 -6.32
C CYS A 27 -6.24 -1.28 -5.12
N VAL A 28 -5.56 -0.63 -4.18
CA VAL A 28 -5.06 -1.28 -2.96
C VAL A 28 -6.22 -1.91 -2.18
N ARG A 29 -7.30 -1.15 -1.99
CA ARG A 29 -8.48 -1.64 -1.29
C ARG A 29 -9.13 -2.80 -2.02
N PHE A 30 -9.25 -2.70 -3.34
CA PHE A 30 -9.81 -3.77 -4.18
C PHE A 30 -8.98 -5.04 -4.07
N VAL A 31 -7.66 -4.93 -4.17
CA VAL A 31 -6.74 -6.07 -4.05
C VAL A 31 -6.85 -6.71 -2.68
N TRP A 32 -6.82 -5.90 -1.61
CA TRP A 32 -6.95 -6.41 -0.25
C TRP A 32 -8.24 -7.24 -0.11
N ASN A 33 -9.38 -6.66 -0.52
CA ASN A 33 -10.68 -7.29 -0.33
C ASN A 33 -10.85 -8.54 -1.21
N THR A 34 -10.41 -8.47 -2.47
CA THR A 34 -10.53 -9.59 -3.40
C THR A 34 -9.64 -10.77 -2.97
N VAL A 35 -8.42 -10.49 -2.55
CA VAL A 35 -7.48 -11.51 -2.10
C VAL A 35 -7.91 -12.07 -0.75
N LEU A 36 -8.44 -11.23 0.14
CA LEU A 36 -8.97 -11.70 1.41
C LEU A 36 -10.12 -12.69 1.18
N ARG A 37 -11.01 -12.39 0.24
CA ARG A 37 -12.11 -13.30 -0.13
C ARG A 37 -11.56 -14.63 -0.65
N TYR A 38 -10.57 -14.57 -1.52
CA TYR A 38 -9.90 -15.76 -2.07
C TYR A 38 -9.31 -16.63 -0.95
N ARG A 39 -8.57 -16.01 -0.01
CA ARG A 39 -7.98 -16.75 1.12
C ARG A 39 -9.05 -17.34 2.04
N THR A 40 -10.09 -16.57 2.32
CA THR A 40 -11.17 -17.00 3.22
C THR A 40 -11.92 -18.19 2.63
N ASP A 41 -12.28 -18.11 1.34
CA ASP A 41 -12.97 -19.20 0.67
C ASP A 41 -12.12 -20.47 0.60
N ALA A 42 -10.83 -20.33 0.30
CA ALA A 42 -9.91 -21.47 0.26
C ALA A 42 -9.79 -22.15 1.63
N PHE A 43 -9.68 -21.37 2.69
CA PHE A 43 -9.53 -21.90 4.05
C PHE A 43 -10.81 -22.62 4.52
N TYR A 44 -11.97 -21.97 4.38
CA TYR A 44 -13.22 -22.53 4.89
C TYR A 44 -13.81 -23.64 4.01
N GLN A 45 -13.62 -23.56 2.70
CA GLN A 45 -14.19 -24.57 1.79
C GLN A 45 -13.27 -25.76 1.55
N ARG A 46 -11.96 -25.56 1.54
CA ARG A 46 -10.99 -26.58 1.17
C ARG A 46 -9.89 -26.80 2.20
N GLN A 47 -9.92 -26.08 3.34
CA GLN A 47 -8.89 -26.12 4.37
C GLN A 47 -7.48 -25.84 3.83
N GLU A 48 -7.39 -25.02 2.78
CA GLU A 48 -6.12 -24.64 2.19
C GLU A 48 -5.61 -23.32 2.79
N LYS A 49 -4.35 -23.28 3.17
CA LYS A 49 -3.68 -22.06 3.58
C LYS A 49 -2.99 -21.46 2.36
N ILE A 50 -3.46 -20.30 1.94
CA ILE A 50 -2.93 -19.59 0.78
C ILE A 50 -1.75 -18.74 1.24
N GLY A 51 -0.62 -18.85 0.54
CA GLY A 51 0.58 -18.07 0.84
C GLY A 51 0.77 -16.88 -0.10
N TYR A 52 1.85 -16.14 0.12
CA TYR A 52 2.15 -14.95 -0.68
C TYR A 52 2.31 -15.29 -2.17
N ASN A 53 2.98 -16.40 -2.50
CA ASN A 53 3.19 -16.77 -3.91
C ASN A 53 1.85 -17.01 -4.62
N ASP A 54 0.90 -17.63 -3.94
CA ASP A 54 -0.44 -17.86 -4.49
C ASP A 54 -1.17 -16.55 -4.73
N THR A 55 -1.10 -15.61 -3.79
CA THR A 55 -1.77 -14.31 -3.93
C THR A 55 -1.10 -13.45 -4.99
N SER A 56 0.21 -13.53 -5.12
CA SER A 56 0.95 -12.82 -6.17
C SER A 56 0.54 -13.33 -7.56
N ALA A 57 0.44 -14.64 -7.74
CA ALA A 57 -0.03 -15.24 -8.98
C ALA A 57 -1.48 -14.85 -9.28
N PHE A 58 -2.32 -14.81 -8.25
CA PHE A 58 -3.72 -14.40 -8.38
C PHE A 58 -3.83 -12.94 -8.84
N LEU A 59 -3.02 -12.06 -8.29
CA LEU A 59 -2.96 -10.65 -8.71
C LEU A 59 -2.55 -10.52 -10.18
N THR A 60 -1.57 -11.31 -10.61
CA THR A 60 -1.13 -11.31 -12.02
C THR A 60 -2.29 -11.70 -12.94
N GLN A 61 -3.07 -12.70 -12.55
CA GLN A 61 -4.25 -13.12 -13.33
C GLN A 61 -5.34 -12.04 -13.36
N LEU A 62 -5.57 -11.36 -12.24
CA LEU A 62 -6.54 -10.25 -12.19
C LEU A 62 -6.18 -9.15 -13.19
N LYS A 63 -4.90 -8.81 -13.32
CA LYS A 63 -4.46 -7.76 -14.25
C LYS A 63 -4.70 -8.13 -15.72
N LYS A 64 -4.82 -9.41 -16.03
CA LYS A 64 -5.03 -9.90 -17.40
C LYS A 64 -6.51 -10.00 -17.77
N GLN A 65 -7.41 -9.97 -16.81
CA GLN A 65 -8.85 -10.07 -17.07
C GLN A 65 -9.43 -8.69 -17.43
N PRO A 66 -10.38 -8.62 -18.37
CA PRO A 66 -10.94 -7.33 -18.79
C PRO A 66 -11.58 -6.54 -17.64
N ASP A 67 -12.31 -7.22 -16.76
CA ASP A 67 -13.04 -6.57 -15.67
C ASP A 67 -12.13 -5.98 -14.59
N THR A 68 -10.91 -6.48 -14.49
CA THR A 68 -9.95 -6.07 -13.44
C THR A 68 -8.65 -5.51 -14.00
N ALA A 69 -8.60 -5.25 -15.31
CA ALA A 69 -7.42 -4.72 -15.97
C ALA A 69 -7.04 -3.31 -15.46
N PHE A 70 -7.98 -2.59 -14.84
CA PHE A 70 -7.70 -1.27 -14.26
C PHE A 70 -6.58 -1.32 -13.21
N LEU A 71 -6.31 -2.49 -12.62
CA LEU A 71 -5.23 -2.65 -11.65
C LEU A 71 -3.84 -2.36 -12.26
N ALA A 72 -3.72 -2.45 -13.59
CA ALA A 72 -2.47 -2.14 -14.28
C ALA A 72 -2.25 -0.64 -14.51
N GLU A 73 -3.24 0.19 -14.23
CA GLU A 73 -3.14 1.65 -14.42
C GLU A 73 -2.31 2.33 -13.33
N VAL A 74 -2.14 1.67 -12.19
CA VAL A 74 -1.36 2.20 -11.07
C VAL A 74 -0.05 1.41 -10.94
N SER A 75 0.89 1.94 -10.13
CA SER A 75 2.13 1.21 -9.85
C SER A 75 1.82 -0.15 -9.26
N SER A 76 2.53 -1.18 -9.70
CA SER A 76 2.38 -2.54 -9.18
C SER A 76 2.90 -2.66 -7.74
N VAL A 77 3.80 -1.78 -7.32
CA VAL A 77 4.48 -1.90 -6.03
C VAL A 77 3.53 -1.76 -4.84
N PRO A 78 2.64 -0.75 -4.77
CA PRO A 78 1.66 -0.69 -3.68
C PRO A 78 0.76 -1.92 -3.62
N LEU A 79 0.44 -2.52 -4.76
CA LEU A 79 -0.39 -3.74 -4.80
C LEU A 79 0.37 -4.93 -4.23
N GLN A 80 1.64 -5.08 -4.59
CA GLN A 80 2.48 -6.15 -4.02
C GLN A 80 2.70 -5.94 -2.53
N GLN A 81 2.91 -4.71 -2.08
CA GLN A 81 3.03 -4.39 -0.66
C GLN A 81 1.74 -4.72 0.09
N CYS A 82 0.60 -4.49 -0.52
CA CYS A 82 -0.70 -4.87 0.04
C CYS A 82 -0.77 -6.37 0.31
N LEU A 83 -0.30 -7.19 -0.63
CA LEU A 83 -0.24 -8.65 -0.46
C LEU A 83 0.69 -9.05 0.69
N ARG A 84 1.83 -8.38 0.81
CA ARG A 84 2.78 -8.64 1.90
C ARG A 84 2.20 -8.26 3.26
N HIS A 85 1.50 -7.14 3.35
CA HIS A 85 0.81 -6.72 4.57
C HIS A 85 -0.26 -7.72 4.97
N GLN A 86 -1.01 -8.22 4.00
CA GLN A 86 -2.03 -9.23 4.27
C GLN A 86 -1.41 -10.56 4.72
N GLN A 87 -0.29 -10.95 4.10
CA GLN A 87 0.45 -12.15 4.53
C GLN A 87 0.88 -12.02 5.99
N SER A 88 1.40 -10.85 6.38
CA SER A 88 1.76 -10.56 7.77
C SER A 88 0.56 -10.64 8.69
N ALA A 89 -0.57 -10.07 8.27
CA ALA A 89 -1.80 -10.07 9.07
C ALA A 89 -2.28 -11.50 9.34
N PHE A 90 -2.24 -12.38 8.34
CA PHE A 90 -2.60 -13.78 8.52
C PHE A 90 -1.60 -14.52 9.40
N LYS A 91 -0.32 -14.24 9.25
CA LYS A 91 0.71 -14.81 10.11
C LYS A 91 0.45 -14.47 11.58
N HIS A 92 0.11 -13.22 11.87
CA HIS A 92 -0.22 -12.78 13.23
C HIS A 92 -1.52 -13.43 13.73
N PHE A 93 -2.50 -13.60 12.86
CA PHE A 93 -3.74 -14.29 13.22
C PHE A 93 -3.47 -15.74 13.61
N PHE A 94 -2.73 -16.49 12.79
CA PHE A 94 -2.43 -17.90 13.09
C PHE A 94 -1.51 -18.06 14.30
N ALA A 95 -0.71 -17.04 14.62
CA ALA A 95 0.08 -17.02 15.85
C ALA A 95 -0.71 -16.56 17.07
N LYS A 96 -2.01 -16.30 16.92
CA LYS A 96 -2.93 -15.83 17.96
C LYS A 96 -2.54 -14.48 18.56
N ARG A 97 -1.88 -13.64 17.73
CA ARG A 97 -1.48 -12.28 18.13
C ARG A 97 -2.43 -11.20 17.65
N ALA A 98 -3.31 -11.52 16.68
CA ALA A 98 -4.23 -10.58 16.08
C ALA A 98 -5.53 -11.29 15.69
N ARG A 99 -6.57 -10.50 15.47
CA ARG A 99 -7.86 -11.00 14.99
C ARG A 99 -7.77 -11.33 13.50
N TYR A 100 -8.77 -12.04 12.99
CA TYR A 100 -8.89 -12.34 11.57
C TYR A 100 -8.93 -11.04 10.76
N PRO A 101 -8.18 -10.94 9.65
CA PRO A 101 -8.19 -9.74 8.83
C PRO A 101 -9.59 -9.37 8.33
N ARG A 102 -9.87 -8.08 8.26
CA ARG A 102 -11.18 -7.56 7.87
C ARG A 102 -11.12 -6.93 6.48
N PHE A 103 -12.27 -6.92 5.80
CA PHE A 103 -12.43 -6.15 4.57
C PHE A 103 -12.26 -4.66 4.85
N LYS A 104 -11.70 -3.96 3.87
CA LYS A 104 -11.48 -2.51 3.97
C LYS A 104 -12.61 -1.76 3.30
N SER A 105 -13.01 -0.66 3.91
CA SER A 105 -14.08 0.21 3.43
C SER A 105 -13.52 1.50 2.85
N LYS A 106 -14.22 2.06 1.86
CA LYS A 106 -13.91 3.37 1.29
C LYS A 106 -14.01 4.49 2.33
N LYS A 107 -14.82 4.30 3.37
CA LYS A 107 -15.03 5.30 4.43
C LYS A 107 -13.91 5.33 5.47
N GLN A 108 -13.04 4.35 5.49
CA GLN A 108 -11.91 4.28 6.41
C GLN A 108 -10.71 5.02 5.85
N ARG A 109 -9.68 5.19 6.71
CA ARG A 109 -8.39 5.73 6.26
C ARG A 109 -7.85 4.88 5.11
N GLN A 110 -7.38 5.55 4.07
CA GLN A 110 -6.77 4.90 2.91
C GLN A 110 -5.25 4.98 3.02
N SER A 111 -4.55 3.95 2.58
CA SER A 111 -3.09 3.98 2.56
C SER A 111 -2.52 3.12 1.43
N ALA A 112 -1.33 3.50 0.98
CA ALA A 112 -0.58 2.76 -0.04
C ALA A 112 0.91 2.87 0.29
N THR A 113 1.61 1.74 0.28
CA THR A 113 3.03 1.68 0.60
C THR A 113 3.86 1.50 -0.67
N PHE A 114 4.87 2.36 -0.82
CA PHE A 114 5.78 2.36 -1.96
C PHE A 114 7.16 1.93 -1.47
N ALA A 115 7.67 0.82 -2.01
CA ALA A 115 9.05 0.41 -1.77
C ALA A 115 10.01 1.26 -2.62
N SER A 116 11.29 1.14 -2.38
CA SER A 116 12.32 2.00 -3.01
C SER A 116 12.30 2.01 -4.54
N SER A 117 11.80 0.95 -5.17
CA SER A 117 11.67 0.88 -6.62
C SER A 117 10.54 1.73 -7.19
N ALA A 118 9.65 2.25 -6.33
CA ALA A 118 8.45 2.97 -6.76
C ALA A 118 8.42 4.43 -6.30
N PHE A 119 9.53 4.95 -5.81
CA PHE A 119 9.66 6.38 -5.53
C PHE A 119 11.13 6.79 -5.68
N ALA A 120 11.33 8.08 -5.90
CA ALA A 120 12.66 8.68 -5.92
C ALA A 120 12.78 9.69 -4.79
N TYR A 121 13.90 9.66 -4.09
CA TYR A 121 14.24 10.65 -3.06
C TYR A 121 15.48 11.40 -3.54
N ARG A 122 15.29 12.63 -4.00
CA ARG A 122 16.37 13.47 -4.56
C ARG A 122 16.21 14.89 -4.10
N ASN A 123 17.33 15.50 -3.70
CA ASN A 123 17.36 16.92 -3.28
C ASN A 123 16.34 17.21 -2.18
N GLY A 124 16.13 16.26 -1.27
CA GLY A 124 15.18 16.41 -0.17
C GLY A 124 13.72 16.33 -0.59
N GLN A 125 13.43 15.85 -1.81
CA GLN A 125 12.07 15.73 -2.33
C GLN A 125 11.75 14.30 -2.70
N ILE A 126 10.48 13.93 -2.59
CA ILE A 126 9.99 12.59 -2.90
C ILE A 126 9.03 12.68 -4.10
N THR A 127 9.33 11.88 -5.12
CA THR A 127 8.47 11.74 -6.30
C THR A 127 8.01 10.28 -6.38
N LEU A 128 6.69 10.08 -6.38
CA LEU A 128 6.11 8.74 -6.48
C LEU A 128 6.11 8.26 -7.92
N ALA A 129 6.13 6.93 -8.10
CA ALA A 129 5.99 6.30 -9.41
C ALA A 129 4.71 6.80 -10.10
N LYS A 130 4.81 7.03 -11.42
CA LYS A 130 3.74 7.56 -12.28
C LYS A 130 3.37 9.01 -11.98
N CYS A 131 4.10 9.69 -11.10
CA CYS A 131 4.01 11.13 -10.90
C CYS A 131 5.18 11.81 -11.59
N GLN A 132 4.92 12.96 -12.21
CA GLN A 132 5.97 13.76 -12.84
C GLN A 132 6.62 14.73 -11.84
N GLU A 133 5.83 15.22 -10.89
CA GLU A 133 6.27 16.21 -9.94
C GLU A 133 6.44 15.61 -8.55
N PRO A 134 7.40 16.13 -7.75
CA PRO A 134 7.53 15.69 -6.35
C PRO A 134 6.32 16.11 -5.53
N LEU A 135 6.09 15.36 -4.45
CA LEU A 135 5.03 15.69 -3.49
C LEU A 135 5.40 16.97 -2.73
N SER A 136 4.41 17.82 -2.51
CA SER A 136 4.59 19.02 -1.68
C SER A 136 4.46 18.63 -0.22
N ILE A 137 5.57 18.27 0.41
CA ILE A 137 5.64 17.78 1.79
C ILE A 137 6.00 18.93 2.71
N ARG A 138 5.27 19.03 3.82
CA ARG A 138 5.62 19.96 4.89
C ARG A 138 6.67 19.31 5.77
N TRP A 139 7.93 19.57 5.47
CA TRP A 139 9.07 19.03 6.21
C TRP A 139 9.21 19.73 7.56
N SER A 140 8.49 19.23 8.55
CA SER A 140 8.55 19.78 9.91
C SER A 140 9.84 19.39 10.64
N ARG A 141 10.55 18.42 10.09
CA ARG A 141 11.87 17.98 10.58
C ARG A 141 12.62 17.31 9.44
N VAL A 142 13.94 17.25 9.54
CA VAL A 142 14.80 16.65 8.51
C VAL A 142 14.86 15.15 8.69
N LEU A 143 14.83 14.40 7.57
CA LEU A 143 15.04 12.96 7.61
C LEU A 143 16.51 12.65 7.94
N PRO A 144 16.77 11.68 8.83
CA PRO A 144 18.15 11.32 9.17
C PRO A 144 18.86 10.56 8.06
N SER A 145 18.13 9.96 7.14
CA SER A 145 18.68 9.17 6.02
C SER A 145 17.63 9.08 4.91
N ALA A 146 18.02 8.59 3.75
CA ALA A 146 17.07 8.32 2.67
C ALA A 146 16.08 7.24 3.14
N PRO A 147 14.76 7.45 2.90
CA PRO A 147 13.78 6.44 3.34
C PRO A 147 13.90 5.16 2.51
N SER A 148 13.70 4.02 3.16
CA SER A 148 13.66 2.72 2.50
C SER A 148 12.29 2.43 1.91
N THR A 149 11.23 2.88 2.59
CA THR A 149 9.85 2.80 2.11
C THR A 149 9.10 4.06 2.53
N VAL A 150 8.08 4.42 1.74
CA VAL A 150 7.18 5.50 2.10
C VAL A 150 5.75 4.98 2.03
N THR A 151 4.92 5.40 2.98
CA THR A 151 3.49 5.08 2.99
C THR A 151 2.72 6.38 2.91
N VAL A 152 1.93 6.54 1.85
CA VAL A 152 1.04 7.68 1.70
C VAL A 152 -0.33 7.28 2.23
N SER A 153 -1.02 8.22 2.85
CA SER A 153 -2.34 7.93 3.42
C SER A 153 -3.24 9.16 3.33
N GLN A 154 -4.53 8.89 3.35
CA GLN A 154 -5.56 9.91 3.43
C GLN A 154 -6.48 9.54 4.58
N ASP A 155 -6.66 10.45 5.54
CA ASP A 155 -7.53 10.20 6.68
C ASP A 155 -9.01 10.42 6.31
N ARG A 156 -9.89 10.20 7.27
CA ARG A 156 -11.34 10.33 7.05
C ARG A 156 -11.77 11.77 6.77
N ALA A 157 -10.96 12.73 7.17
CA ALA A 157 -11.21 14.16 6.91
C ALA A 157 -10.64 14.63 5.56
N GLY A 158 -10.01 13.73 4.80
CA GLY A 158 -9.45 14.05 3.48
C GLY A 158 -8.04 14.60 3.52
N ARG A 159 -7.37 14.59 4.67
CA ARG A 159 -6.00 15.09 4.80
C ARG A 159 -5.00 14.02 4.38
N TYR A 160 -3.93 14.47 3.72
CA TYR A 160 -2.90 13.57 3.19
C TYR A 160 -1.66 13.58 4.07
N PHE A 161 -1.10 12.40 4.29
CA PHE A 161 0.11 12.20 5.08
C PHE A 161 1.06 11.25 4.37
N ILE A 162 2.35 11.44 4.61
CA ILE A 162 3.38 10.51 4.16
C ILE A 162 4.22 10.09 5.36
N SER A 163 4.40 8.78 5.51
CA SER A 163 5.27 8.21 6.54
C SER A 163 6.52 7.67 5.85
N CYS A 164 7.68 8.17 6.25
CA CYS A 164 8.96 7.76 5.68
C CYS A 164 9.68 6.87 6.68
N LEU A 165 9.98 5.62 6.27
CA LEU A 165 10.70 4.66 7.08
C LEU A 165 12.20 4.82 6.83
N CYS A 166 12.94 5.21 7.85
CA CYS A 166 14.39 5.41 7.78
C CYS A 166 15.09 4.42 8.69
N LYS A 167 16.21 3.89 8.21
CA LYS A 167 17.05 2.97 8.97
C LYS A 167 18.18 3.69 9.69
#